data_e12199da13087f0df34b8c5f4276ea77
#
_entry.id   e12199da13087f0df34b8c5f4276ea77
#
_cell.length_a   1.000
_cell.length_b   1.000
_cell.length_c   1.000
_cell.angle_alpha   90.00
_cell.angle_beta   90.00
_cell.angle_gamma   90.00
#
_symmetry.space_group_name_H-M   'P 1'
#
loop_
_entity.id
_entity.type
_entity.pdbx_description
1 polymer ?
#
loop_
_entity_poly.entity_id
_entity_poly.type
_entity_poly.pdbx_seq_one_letter_code
_entity_poly.pdbx_strand_id
1 'polypeptide(L)'
;MLQSSLRQGIVTQTPAGEVFHMKFDPWNPFGIDPYPFLRPFLFLLDPEDAHNLTIKILACGIGPRFDEPDDPLLHTKVFGLFFPNPICLAAGLDKKAQVIDELMRFGFGSIEVGTVTPLPQPGNPRPRMFRIKEAKALINRFGFNSDGLDAFVEKLKAWRARPERSQNPLGVNIGKNKDSNDETSDYITGLAAVSPYADYVVVNISSPNTPGLRDLQRRDVVKKLLDRIMQTQTKLAPKLPVVLKIAPDLEEEEQKYIAAAALSCGIHGLIVGNTTLSRPSVIPREIAREEGGLSGGPLFSLSTRVLSNMYRFTEGKIPIIGSGGVSSGGDAYAKIRAGASLVQVYTALVYEGPLLVRKIKRELVRLMRADGFPSLISAVGADHR
;
A
#
# COMPACT_ATOMS: atom_id res chain seq x y z
N MET A 1 36.37 15.24 -11.49
CA MET A 1 37.08 13.95 -11.38
C MET A 1 37.29 13.48 -9.92
N LEU A 2 36.46 13.83 -8.97
CA LEU A 2 36.59 13.42 -7.55
C LEU A 2 35.37 12.63 -7.01
N GLN A 3 34.42 12.23 -7.88
CA GLN A 3 33.23 11.45 -7.49
C GLN A 3 33.26 9.98 -7.87
N SER A 4 34.32 9.48 -8.50
CA SER A 4 34.40 8.08 -9.00
C SER A 4 35.17 7.12 -8.08
N SER A 5 35.83 7.59 -7.02
CA SER A 5 36.71 6.75 -6.20
C SER A 5 36.14 6.23 -4.87
N LEU A 6 34.90 6.59 -4.50
CA LEU A 6 34.27 6.15 -3.23
C LEU A 6 33.34 4.91 -3.35
N ARG A 7 33.38 4.19 -4.49
CA ARG A 7 32.56 2.96 -4.71
C ARG A 7 33.29 1.64 -4.46
N GLN A 8 34.51 1.65 -3.90
CA GLN A 8 35.20 0.41 -3.54
C GLN A 8 34.80 -0.03 -2.13
N GLY A 9 33.90 -1.01 -2.04
CA GLY A 9 33.54 -1.65 -0.78
C GLY A 9 34.72 -2.39 -0.16
N ILE A 10 34.74 -2.46 1.17
CA ILE A 10 35.76 -3.24 1.92
C ILE A 10 35.55 -4.72 1.58
N VAL A 11 36.59 -5.34 1.01
CA VAL A 11 36.60 -6.79 0.75
C VAL A 11 37.21 -7.49 1.96
N THR A 12 36.45 -8.30 2.68
CA THR A 12 36.97 -9.20 3.71
C THR A 12 36.83 -10.64 3.24
N GLN A 13 37.92 -11.38 3.25
CA GLN A 13 37.91 -12.83 3.01
C GLN A 13 37.76 -13.57 4.34
N THR A 14 36.86 -14.54 4.40
CA THR A 14 36.79 -15.50 5.51
C THR A 14 37.80 -16.63 5.29
N PRO A 15 38.19 -17.35 6.34
CA PRO A 15 39.09 -18.55 6.22
C PRO A 15 38.53 -19.64 5.30
N ALA A 16 37.24 -19.61 4.97
CA ALA A 16 36.57 -20.55 4.06
C ALA A 16 36.54 -20.10 2.59
N GLY A 17 37.20 -18.97 2.22
CA GLY A 17 37.32 -18.52 0.84
C GLY A 17 36.08 -17.78 0.29
N GLU A 18 35.08 -17.54 1.08
CA GLU A 18 33.90 -16.74 0.66
C GLU A 18 34.24 -15.26 0.68
N VAL A 19 34.03 -14.59 -0.46
CA VAL A 19 34.25 -13.15 -0.63
C VAL A 19 32.96 -12.41 -0.27
N PHE A 20 32.92 -11.78 0.88
CA PHE A 20 31.84 -10.88 1.24
C PHE A 20 32.14 -9.47 0.72
N HIS A 21 31.40 -9.04 -0.27
CA HIS A 21 31.35 -7.63 -0.67
C HIS A 21 30.44 -6.87 0.29
N MET A 22 31.00 -6.27 1.32
CA MET A 22 30.25 -5.25 2.08
C MET A 22 30.14 -3.99 1.20
N LYS A 23 29.01 -3.81 0.52
CA LYS A 23 28.71 -2.53 -0.12
C LYS A 23 28.51 -1.49 0.97
N PHE A 24 29.28 -0.42 0.90
CA PHE A 24 29.14 0.75 1.76
C PHE A 24 27.74 1.34 1.50
N ASP A 25 26.88 1.27 2.50
CA ASP A 25 25.58 1.96 2.50
C ASP A 25 25.80 3.33 3.17
N PRO A 26 25.82 4.43 2.39
CA PRO A 26 26.07 5.76 2.94
C PRO A 26 25.02 6.20 3.96
N TRP A 27 23.84 5.59 3.98
CA TRP A 27 22.76 5.85 4.93
C TRP A 27 22.80 4.91 6.15
N ASN A 28 23.55 3.83 6.07
CA ASN A 28 23.79 2.90 7.15
C ASN A 28 25.23 2.38 7.16
N PRO A 29 26.23 3.28 7.26
CA PRO A 29 27.65 2.93 7.17
C PRO A 29 28.10 1.94 8.25
N PHE A 30 27.36 1.86 9.37
CA PHE A 30 27.67 1.00 10.51
C PHE A 30 26.73 -0.21 10.63
N GLY A 31 25.80 -0.42 9.69
CA GLY A 31 24.79 -1.48 9.79
C GLY A 31 23.74 -1.25 10.90
N ILE A 32 23.69 -0.03 11.48
CA ILE A 32 22.80 0.31 12.59
C ILE A 32 21.55 0.99 12.03
N ASP A 33 20.37 0.49 12.43
CA ASP A 33 19.09 1.13 12.12
C ASP A 33 18.97 2.44 12.93
N PRO A 34 18.99 3.65 12.32
CA PRO A 34 18.90 4.89 13.08
C PRO A 34 17.49 5.20 13.55
N TYR A 35 16.47 4.54 12.97
CA TYR A 35 15.07 4.88 13.21
C TYR A 35 14.63 4.67 14.67
N PRO A 36 15.03 3.61 15.41
CA PRO A 36 14.70 3.49 16.83
C PRO A 36 15.16 4.67 17.69
N PHE A 37 16.25 5.35 17.31
CA PHE A 37 16.75 6.53 18.00
C PHE A 37 16.00 7.81 17.57
N LEU A 38 15.57 7.91 16.33
CA LEU A 38 14.81 9.07 15.81
C LEU A 38 13.34 9.03 16.19
N ARG A 39 12.74 7.82 16.27
CA ARG A 39 11.32 7.63 16.57
C ARG A 39 10.83 8.34 17.84
N PRO A 40 11.52 8.29 18.99
CA PRO A 40 11.05 8.99 20.19
C PRO A 40 10.82 10.49 19.96
N PHE A 41 11.71 11.16 19.21
CA PHE A 41 11.59 12.60 18.89
C PHE A 41 10.42 12.85 17.92
N LEU A 42 10.24 12.02 16.90
CA LEU A 42 9.09 12.11 16.01
C LEU A 42 7.77 11.89 16.75
N PHE A 43 7.80 11.11 17.83
CA PHE A 43 6.60 10.79 18.62
C PHE A 43 6.24 11.89 19.65
N LEU A 44 7.10 12.89 19.85
CA LEU A 44 6.77 14.12 20.59
C LEU A 44 5.87 15.05 19.77
N LEU A 45 5.95 14.97 18.44
CA LEU A 45 5.11 15.78 17.54
C LEU A 45 3.69 15.21 17.45
N ASP A 46 2.71 16.07 17.12
CA ASP A 46 1.41 15.62 16.66
C ASP A 46 1.58 14.61 15.52
N PRO A 47 0.77 13.54 15.47
CA PRO A 47 0.94 12.49 14.45
C PRO A 47 0.87 12.99 13.01
N GLU A 48 -0.01 13.95 12.69
CA GLU A 48 -0.12 14.50 11.36
C GLU A 48 1.06 15.44 11.04
N ASP A 49 1.55 16.20 12.02
CA ASP A 49 2.71 17.06 11.84
C ASP A 49 3.99 16.25 11.64
N ALA A 50 4.18 15.15 12.36
CA ALA A 50 5.28 14.21 12.12
C ALA A 50 5.21 13.60 10.71
N HIS A 51 4.01 13.24 10.23
CA HIS A 51 3.80 12.78 8.86
C HIS A 51 4.21 13.85 7.84
N ASN A 52 3.71 15.08 8.00
CA ASN A 52 4.02 16.19 7.09
C ASN A 52 5.52 16.53 7.08
N LEU A 53 6.17 16.49 8.25
CA LEU A 53 7.61 16.67 8.36
C LEU A 53 8.38 15.58 7.61
N THR A 54 7.97 14.32 7.76
CA THR A 54 8.59 13.19 7.05
C THR A 54 8.49 13.37 5.53
N ILE A 55 7.32 13.75 5.00
CA ILE A 55 7.15 14.02 3.56
C ILE A 55 8.05 15.16 3.10
N LYS A 56 8.17 16.24 3.87
CA LYS A 56 9.07 17.37 3.55
C LYS A 56 10.54 16.95 3.51
N ILE A 57 10.99 16.15 4.49
CA ILE A 57 12.37 15.63 4.54
C ILE A 57 12.65 14.75 3.31
N LEU A 58 11.73 13.85 2.98
CA LEU A 58 11.84 13.01 1.79
C LEU A 58 11.88 13.85 0.50
N ALA A 59 11.03 14.88 0.39
CA ALA A 59 11.00 15.78 -0.77
C ALA A 59 12.32 16.56 -0.96
N CYS A 60 13.11 16.75 0.10
CA CYS A 60 14.48 17.27 0.02
C CYS A 60 15.51 16.20 -0.42
N GLY A 61 15.08 14.99 -0.76
CA GLY A 61 15.94 13.87 -1.15
C GLY A 61 16.67 13.22 0.03
N ILE A 62 16.28 13.54 1.26
CA ILE A 62 16.86 12.98 2.49
C ILE A 62 16.05 11.75 2.88
N GLY A 63 16.63 10.56 2.70
CA GLY A 63 16.01 9.29 3.03
C GLY A 63 16.90 8.11 2.68
N PRO A 64 16.61 6.93 3.25
CA PRO A 64 17.38 5.73 2.95
C PRO A 64 17.19 5.28 1.50
N ARG A 65 18.22 4.62 0.98
CA ARG A 65 18.23 4.04 -0.37
C ARG A 65 18.68 2.59 -0.26
N PHE A 66 17.84 1.68 -0.69
CA PHE A 66 18.15 0.27 -0.73
C PHE A 66 18.20 -0.18 -2.19
N ASP A 67 19.38 -0.09 -2.79
CA ASP A 67 19.65 -0.43 -4.21
C ASP A 67 19.99 -1.93 -4.39
N GLU A 68 19.85 -2.76 -3.35
CA GLU A 68 20.08 -4.20 -3.45
C GLU A 68 18.98 -4.82 -4.34
N PRO A 69 19.36 -5.64 -5.33
CA PRO A 69 18.37 -6.37 -6.13
C PRO A 69 17.59 -7.33 -5.24
N ASP A 70 16.30 -7.48 -5.53
CA ASP A 70 15.45 -8.43 -4.84
C ASP A 70 15.82 -9.87 -5.19
N ASP A 71 15.58 -10.79 -4.24
CA ASP A 71 15.75 -12.23 -4.49
C ASP A 71 14.76 -12.66 -5.60
N PRO A 72 15.22 -13.37 -6.65
CA PRO A 72 14.34 -13.83 -7.72
C PRO A 72 13.12 -14.63 -7.27
N LEU A 73 13.19 -15.26 -6.10
CA LEU A 73 12.06 -15.97 -5.49
C LEU A 73 10.85 -15.05 -5.23
N LEU A 74 11.10 -13.74 -5.03
CA LEU A 74 10.07 -12.73 -4.79
C LEU A 74 9.48 -12.12 -6.06
N HIS A 75 10.10 -12.36 -7.22
CA HIS A 75 9.61 -11.82 -8.49
C HIS A 75 8.23 -12.35 -8.79
N THR A 76 7.33 -11.46 -9.21
CA THR A 76 5.96 -11.88 -9.56
C THR A 76 5.41 -11.01 -10.67
N LYS A 77 4.45 -11.58 -11.42
CA LYS A 77 3.69 -10.87 -12.44
C LYS A 77 2.22 -10.85 -12.06
N VAL A 78 1.68 -9.66 -11.82
CA VAL A 78 0.30 -9.43 -11.40
C VAL A 78 -0.31 -8.34 -12.28
N PHE A 79 -1.55 -8.48 -12.71
CA PHE A 79 -2.23 -7.55 -13.64
C PHE A 79 -1.50 -7.34 -14.97
N GLY A 80 -0.63 -8.25 -15.39
CA GLY A 80 0.26 -8.08 -16.53
C GLY A 80 1.52 -7.24 -16.26
N LEU A 81 1.67 -6.68 -15.07
CA LEU A 81 2.81 -5.89 -14.62
C LEU A 81 3.83 -6.75 -13.86
N PHE A 82 5.12 -6.43 -14.02
CA PHE A 82 6.20 -7.06 -13.26
C PHE A 82 6.44 -6.33 -11.94
N PHE A 83 6.52 -7.08 -10.86
CA PHE A 83 6.86 -6.60 -9.52
C PHE A 83 8.14 -7.31 -9.06
N PRO A 84 9.22 -6.56 -8.71
CA PRO A 84 10.48 -7.17 -8.26
C PRO A 84 10.34 -7.86 -6.90
N ASN A 85 9.34 -7.49 -6.11
CA ASN A 85 8.94 -8.16 -4.87
C ASN A 85 7.46 -7.86 -4.56
N PRO A 86 6.78 -8.66 -3.72
CA PRO A 86 5.35 -8.48 -3.45
C PRO A 86 5.02 -7.39 -2.43
N ILE A 87 6.01 -6.72 -1.83
CA ILE A 87 5.79 -5.77 -0.74
C ILE A 87 5.54 -4.39 -1.31
N CYS A 88 4.34 -3.87 -1.09
CA CYS A 88 3.88 -2.61 -1.65
C CYS A 88 3.58 -1.60 -0.54
N LEU A 89 3.67 -0.31 -0.86
CA LEU A 89 3.20 0.75 0.03
C LEU A 89 1.72 1.02 -0.25
N ALA A 90 0.90 1.03 0.81
CA ALA A 90 -0.51 1.40 0.69
C ALA A 90 -0.71 2.91 0.50
N ALA A 91 -1.80 3.30 -0.17
CA ALA A 91 -2.23 4.69 -0.29
C ALA A 91 -2.38 5.39 1.07
N GLY A 92 -2.16 6.69 1.07
CA GLY A 92 -2.34 7.55 2.24
C GLY A 92 -1.04 8.10 2.84
N LEU A 93 0.13 7.52 2.52
CA LEU A 93 1.42 8.10 2.93
C LEU A 93 1.78 9.27 2.02
N ASP A 94 1.87 9.05 0.72
CA ASP A 94 2.02 10.13 -0.27
C ASP A 94 0.67 10.44 -0.94
N LYS A 95 -0.15 11.24 -0.24
CA LYS A 95 -1.48 11.61 -0.73
C LYS A 95 -1.45 12.52 -1.94
N LYS A 96 -0.32 13.19 -2.16
CA LYS A 96 -0.18 14.27 -3.13
C LYS A 96 0.82 13.97 -4.24
N ALA A 97 1.33 12.76 -4.34
CA ALA A 97 2.34 12.31 -5.30
C ALA A 97 3.61 13.19 -5.29
N GLN A 98 4.16 13.46 -4.09
CA GLN A 98 5.28 14.37 -3.87
C GLN A 98 6.64 13.69 -3.78
N VAL A 99 6.65 12.41 -3.33
CA VAL A 99 7.89 11.69 -2.91
C VAL A 99 7.92 10.26 -3.45
N ILE A 100 7.47 10.08 -4.70
CA ILE A 100 7.32 8.76 -5.35
C ILE A 100 8.66 8.01 -5.37
N ASP A 101 9.72 8.60 -5.94
CA ASP A 101 11.02 7.95 -6.07
C ASP A 101 11.67 7.71 -4.71
N GLU A 102 11.51 8.65 -3.78
CA GLU A 102 12.05 8.55 -2.43
C GLU A 102 11.46 7.36 -1.68
N LEU A 103 10.16 7.14 -1.82
CA LEU A 103 9.48 5.98 -1.24
C LEU A 103 9.81 4.68 -1.97
N MET A 104 9.95 4.68 -3.31
CA MET A 104 10.39 3.52 -4.06
C MET A 104 11.78 3.03 -3.60
N ARG A 105 12.67 3.97 -3.23
CA ARG A 105 14.02 3.67 -2.71
C ARG A 105 14.03 2.94 -1.36
N PHE A 106 12.89 2.85 -0.66
CA PHE A 106 12.75 1.98 0.51
C PHE A 106 12.71 0.49 0.15
N GLY A 107 12.74 0.17 -1.14
CA GLY A 107 12.76 -1.20 -1.65
C GLY A 107 11.38 -1.84 -1.82
N PHE A 108 10.33 -1.02 -1.92
CA PHE A 108 9.00 -1.51 -2.29
C PHE A 108 8.96 -2.01 -3.73
N GLY A 109 8.22 -3.09 -3.97
CA GLY A 109 7.93 -3.58 -5.31
C GLY A 109 6.95 -2.69 -6.07
N SER A 110 6.13 -1.92 -5.36
CA SER A 110 5.20 -0.91 -5.88
C SER A 110 4.82 0.07 -4.79
N ILE A 111 4.39 1.26 -5.17
CA ILE A 111 3.73 2.18 -4.25
C ILE A 111 2.38 2.62 -4.80
N GLU A 112 1.47 2.96 -3.89
CA GLU A 112 0.16 3.52 -4.19
C GLU A 112 0.08 4.94 -3.64
N VAL A 113 -0.10 5.93 -4.54
CA VAL A 113 -0.25 7.34 -4.18
C VAL A 113 -1.72 7.75 -4.15
N GLY A 114 -2.05 8.82 -3.44
CA GLY A 114 -3.44 9.26 -3.23
C GLY A 114 -3.95 8.85 -1.84
N THR A 115 -5.26 8.88 -1.57
CA THR A 115 -6.40 9.03 -2.47
C THR A 115 -6.52 10.46 -2.99
N VAL A 116 -6.70 10.62 -4.27
CA VAL A 116 -7.03 11.89 -4.92
C VAL A 116 -8.52 11.96 -5.22
N THR A 117 -9.10 13.14 -5.07
CA THR A 117 -10.51 13.46 -5.41
C THR A 117 -10.57 14.44 -6.56
N PRO A 118 -11.66 14.49 -7.35
CA PRO A 118 -11.79 15.40 -8.47
C PRO A 118 -11.51 16.87 -8.10
N LEU A 119 -12.16 17.35 -7.07
CA LEU A 119 -11.99 18.71 -6.57
C LEU A 119 -11.10 18.73 -5.31
N PRO A 120 -10.37 19.83 -5.06
CA PRO A 120 -9.67 20.02 -3.79
C PRO A 120 -10.64 19.97 -2.61
N GLN A 121 -10.20 19.36 -1.51
CA GLN A 121 -10.94 19.38 -0.24
C GLN A 121 -10.00 19.25 0.97
N PRO A 122 -10.29 19.95 2.09
CA PRO A 122 -9.41 19.97 3.25
C PRO A 122 -9.44 18.65 4.04
N GLY A 123 -10.47 17.82 3.84
CA GLY A 123 -10.78 16.67 4.68
C GLY A 123 -11.45 17.09 6.00
N ASN A 124 -11.47 16.18 6.97
CA ASN A 124 -12.10 16.41 8.28
C ASN A 124 -11.24 17.33 9.15
N PRO A 125 -11.84 18.01 10.17
CA PRO A 125 -11.11 18.85 11.13
C PRO A 125 -10.03 18.10 11.89
N ARG A 126 -8.99 18.81 12.32
CA ARG A 126 -7.96 18.30 13.24
C ARG A 126 -8.42 18.41 14.71
N PRO A 127 -7.93 17.52 15.60
CA PRO A 127 -7.04 16.41 15.39
C PRO A 127 -7.75 15.24 14.69
N ARG A 128 -7.07 14.59 13.77
CA ARG A 128 -7.62 13.53 12.91
C ARG A 128 -6.72 12.32 12.71
N MET A 129 -5.65 12.23 13.51
CA MET A 129 -4.75 11.09 13.54
C MET A 129 -4.25 10.86 14.96
N PHE A 130 -4.35 9.62 15.45
CA PHE A 130 -4.03 9.24 16.82
C PHE A 130 -3.14 8.01 16.84
N ARG A 131 -2.02 8.06 17.58
CA ARG A 131 -1.12 6.92 17.78
C ARG A 131 -1.53 6.12 19.00
N ILE A 132 -1.49 4.80 18.88
CA ILE A 132 -1.71 3.85 19.97
C ILE A 132 -0.45 3.02 20.09
N LYS A 133 0.48 3.48 20.93
CA LYS A 133 1.84 2.94 21.03
C LYS A 133 1.84 1.49 21.49
N GLU A 134 1.01 1.16 22.47
CA GLU A 134 0.88 -0.14 23.11
C GLU A 134 0.45 -1.23 22.12
N ALA A 135 -0.42 -0.85 21.17
CA ALA A 135 -0.93 -1.75 20.13
C ALA A 135 -0.21 -1.62 18.79
N LYS A 136 0.82 -0.76 18.67
CA LYS A 136 1.45 -0.39 17.38
C LYS A 136 0.41 -0.08 16.31
N ALA A 137 -0.57 0.75 16.66
CA ALA A 137 -1.75 1.04 15.86
C ALA A 137 -1.97 2.54 15.69
N LEU A 138 -2.81 2.90 14.71
CA LEU A 138 -3.26 4.27 14.46
C LEU A 138 -4.76 4.29 14.30
N ILE A 139 -5.43 5.33 14.81
CA ILE A 139 -6.77 5.73 14.37
C ILE A 139 -6.63 6.98 13.52
N ASN A 140 -7.32 7.02 12.38
CA ASN A 140 -7.38 8.22 11.56
C ASN A 140 -8.78 8.48 11.01
N ARG A 141 -9.08 9.78 10.80
CA ARG A 141 -10.32 10.29 10.21
C ARG A 141 -10.06 11.40 9.20
N PHE A 142 -9.08 11.20 8.28
CA PHE A 142 -8.67 12.24 7.34
C PHE A 142 -9.78 12.74 6.41
N GLY A 143 -10.65 11.86 5.89
CA GLY A 143 -11.76 12.23 5.00
C GLY A 143 -11.28 12.67 3.61
N PHE A 144 -10.25 12.02 3.05
CA PHE A 144 -9.69 12.27 1.71
C PHE A 144 -9.24 13.74 1.49
N ASN A 145 -8.42 14.28 2.42
CA ASN A 145 -7.78 15.56 2.17
C ASN A 145 -6.93 15.51 0.88
N SER A 146 -7.27 16.35 -0.09
CA SER A 146 -6.75 16.30 -1.46
C SER A 146 -6.58 17.71 -2.03
N ASP A 147 -5.55 17.90 -2.87
CA ASP A 147 -5.34 19.14 -3.62
C ASP A 147 -6.13 19.15 -4.95
N GLY A 148 -6.94 18.10 -5.23
CA GLY A 148 -7.67 17.91 -6.46
C GLY A 148 -6.84 17.27 -7.59
N LEU A 149 -7.54 16.86 -8.66
CA LEU A 149 -6.93 16.13 -9.77
C LEU A 149 -5.91 16.98 -10.52
N ASP A 150 -6.17 18.26 -10.79
CA ASP A 150 -5.29 19.09 -11.61
C ASP A 150 -3.88 19.17 -11.00
N ALA A 151 -3.78 19.52 -9.72
CA ALA A 151 -2.52 19.61 -9.02
C ALA A 151 -1.83 18.24 -8.86
N PHE A 152 -2.61 17.18 -8.74
CA PHE A 152 -2.09 15.83 -8.61
C PHE A 152 -1.53 15.30 -9.93
N VAL A 153 -2.26 15.49 -11.03
CA VAL A 153 -1.88 15.07 -12.39
C VAL A 153 -0.61 15.79 -12.85
N GLU A 154 -0.46 17.08 -12.58
CA GLU A 154 0.77 17.80 -12.92
C GLU A 154 2.02 17.19 -12.23
N LYS A 155 1.89 16.74 -10.99
CA LYS A 155 2.99 16.04 -10.29
C LYS A 155 3.28 14.67 -10.89
N LEU A 156 2.25 13.90 -11.24
CA LEU A 156 2.43 12.61 -11.93
C LEU A 156 3.10 12.79 -13.29
N LYS A 157 2.67 13.77 -14.07
CA LYS A 157 3.24 14.12 -15.37
C LYS A 157 4.71 14.51 -15.25
N ALA A 158 5.03 15.38 -14.29
CA ALA A 158 6.40 15.77 -14.00
C ALA A 158 7.28 14.56 -13.58
N TRP A 159 6.74 13.67 -12.75
CA TRP A 159 7.44 12.46 -12.36
C TRP A 159 7.66 11.51 -13.55
N ARG A 160 6.64 11.26 -14.37
CA ARG A 160 6.76 10.40 -15.57
C ARG A 160 7.78 10.91 -16.58
N ALA A 161 7.99 12.23 -16.66
CA ALA A 161 8.97 12.85 -17.55
C ALA A 161 10.43 12.68 -17.08
N ARG A 162 10.69 12.20 -15.85
CA ARG A 162 12.05 11.99 -15.33
C ARG A 162 12.66 10.71 -15.91
N PRO A 163 13.83 10.79 -16.57
CA PRO A 163 14.51 9.60 -17.13
C PRO A 163 14.91 8.57 -16.07
N GLU A 164 15.30 9.05 -14.88
CA GLU A 164 15.87 8.24 -13.79
C GLU A 164 14.80 7.76 -12.79
N ARG A 165 13.50 7.97 -13.10
CA ARG A 165 12.41 7.50 -12.23
C ARG A 165 12.44 5.99 -12.05
N SER A 166 11.91 5.53 -10.93
CA SER A 166 11.70 4.10 -10.72
C SER A 166 10.85 3.47 -11.83
N GLN A 167 11.21 2.25 -12.23
CA GLN A 167 10.45 1.45 -13.18
C GLN A 167 9.44 0.51 -12.50
N ASN A 168 9.43 0.46 -11.16
CA ASN A 168 8.45 -0.31 -10.41
C ASN A 168 7.04 0.27 -10.62
N PRO A 169 6.00 -0.58 -10.63
CA PRO A 169 4.64 -0.13 -10.87
C PRO A 169 4.17 0.94 -9.88
N LEU A 170 3.50 1.97 -10.40
CA LEU A 170 2.85 3.03 -9.63
C LEU A 170 1.34 2.84 -9.66
N GLY A 171 0.75 2.60 -8.49
CA GLY A 171 -0.70 2.64 -8.30
C GLY A 171 -1.20 4.05 -7.98
N VAL A 172 -2.34 4.42 -8.54
CA VAL A 172 -3.02 5.65 -8.21
C VAL A 172 -4.39 5.36 -7.61
N ASN A 173 -4.58 5.80 -6.38
CA ASN A 173 -5.83 5.62 -5.64
C ASN A 173 -6.74 6.82 -5.87
N ILE A 174 -7.94 6.56 -6.38
CA ILE A 174 -8.97 7.56 -6.65
C ILE A 174 -10.18 7.39 -5.72
N GLY A 175 -10.81 8.51 -5.37
CA GLY A 175 -12.00 8.53 -4.52
C GLY A 175 -12.94 9.66 -4.90
N LYS A 176 -14.15 9.63 -4.33
CA LYS A 176 -15.14 10.69 -4.51
C LYS A 176 -14.88 11.90 -3.59
N ASN A 177 -15.35 13.06 -3.97
CA ASN A 177 -15.47 14.19 -3.07
C ASN A 177 -16.51 13.92 -1.97
N LYS A 178 -16.35 14.62 -0.82
CA LYS A 178 -17.28 14.48 0.31
C LYS A 178 -18.71 14.86 -0.08
N ASP A 179 -18.83 15.98 -0.75
CA ASP A 179 -20.12 16.60 -1.13
C ASP A 179 -20.44 16.35 -2.61
N SER A 180 -20.11 15.15 -3.12
CA SER A 180 -20.40 14.76 -4.51
C SER A 180 -21.89 14.49 -4.70
N ASN A 181 -22.47 15.04 -5.79
CA ASN A 181 -23.83 14.76 -6.21
C ASN A 181 -23.94 13.55 -7.16
N ASP A 182 -22.83 13.14 -7.80
CA ASP A 182 -22.72 11.93 -8.63
C ASP A 182 -21.38 11.24 -8.31
N GLU A 183 -21.45 10.32 -7.36
CA GLU A 183 -20.29 9.58 -6.87
C GLU A 183 -19.60 8.80 -7.99
N THR A 184 -20.38 8.23 -8.91
CA THR A 184 -19.81 7.45 -10.02
C THR A 184 -19.07 8.35 -11.00
N SER A 185 -19.56 9.57 -11.25
CA SER A 185 -18.90 10.55 -12.09
C SER A 185 -17.54 10.96 -11.53
N ASP A 186 -17.40 11.07 -10.22
CA ASP A 186 -16.13 11.37 -9.57
C ASP A 186 -15.05 10.30 -9.87
N TYR A 187 -15.42 9.01 -9.79
CA TYR A 187 -14.49 7.92 -10.13
C TYR A 187 -14.15 7.89 -11.62
N ILE A 188 -15.12 8.19 -12.51
CA ILE A 188 -14.89 8.25 -13.95
C ILE A 188 -13.94 9.40 -14.29
N THR A 189 -14.16 10.57 -13.70
CA THR A 189 -13.29 11.75 -13.87
C THR A 189 -11.88 11.45 -13.36
N GLY A 190 -11.77 10.84 -12.17
CA GLY A 190 -10.50 10.42 -11.61
C GLY A 190 -9.76 9.43 -12.51
N LEU A 191 -10.45 8.37 -12.96
CA LEU A 191 -9.89 7.36 -13.86
C LEU A 191 -9.36 8.01 -15.15
N ALA A 192 -10.16 8.86 -15.79
CA ALA A 192 -9.78 9.53 -17.04
C ALA A 192 -8.53 10.39 -16.86
N ALA A 193 -8.46 11.16 -15.77
CA ALA A 193 -7.36 12.08 -15.51
C ALA A 193 -6.04 11.36 -15.21
N VAL A 194 -6.07 10.25 -14.46
CA VAL A 194 -4.83 9.57 -14.01
C VAL A 194 -4.38 8.45 -14.95
N SER A 195 -5.24 7.97 -15.85
CA SER A 195 -4.96 6.82 -16.74
C SER A 195 -3.68 6.94 -17.58
N PRO A 196 -3.24 8.15 -18.06
CA PRO A 196 -1.98 8.26 -18.80
C PRO A 196 -0.72 8.12 -17.92
N TYR A 197 -0.87 8.20 -16.61
CA TYR A 197 0.23 8.31 -15.66
C TYR A 197 0.30 7.18 -14.63
N ALA A 198 -0.73 6.36 -14.50
CA ALA A 198 -0.77 5.22 -13.61
C ALA A 198 -0.35 3.92 -14.31
N ASP A 199 0.27 2.98 -13.60
CA ASP A 199 0.45 1.60 -14.07
C ASP A 199 -0.75 0.74 -13.69
N TYR A 200 -1.47 1.08 -12.62
CA TYR A 200 -2.80 0.57 -12.27
C TYR A 200 -3.57 1.63 -11.47
N VAL A 201 -4.89 1.57 -11.52
CA VAL A 201 -5.77 2.50 -10.79
C VAL A 201 -6.56 1.75 -9.73
N VAL A 202 -6.65 2.35 -8.54
CA VAL A 202 -7.40 1.78 -7.41
C VAL A 202 -8.66 2.60 -7.16
N VAL A 203 -9.82 1.97 -7.30
CA VAL A 203 -11.13 2.50 -6.96
C VAL A 203 -11.38 2.27 -5.48
N ASN A 204 -11.30 3.34 -4.69
CA ASN A 204 -11.40 3.26 -3.24
C ASN A 204 -12.82 3.55 -2.74
N ILE A 205 -13.57 2.50 -2.43
CA ILE A 205 -14.93 2.59 -1.86
C ILE A 205 -14.98 2.14 -0.40
N SER A 206 -13.84 2.08 0.27
CA SER A 206 -13.68 1.38 1.56
C SER A 206 -13.36 2.26 2.76
N SER A 207 -13.05 3.56 2.56
CA SER A 207 -12.73 4.45 3.68
C SER A 207 -13.94 4.66 4.58
N PRO A 208 -13.79 4.52 5.90
CA PRO A 208 -14.89 4.83 6.85
C PRO A 208 -15.04 6.33 7.12
N ASN A 209 -14.13 7.16 6.60
CA ASN A 209 -13.96 8.55 7.00
C ASN A 209 -14.65 9.56 6.04
N THR A 210 -15.32 9.07 5.01
CA THR A 210 -16.10 9.84 4.05
C THR A 210 -17.56 9.37 4.14
N PRO A 211 -18.51 10.22 4.47
CA PRO A 211 -19.92 9.84 4.61
C PRO A 211 -20.44 9.17 3.32
N GLY A 212 -21.23 8.11 3.49
CA GLY A 212 -21.86 7.37 2.39
C GLY A 212 -20.90 6.53 1.53
N LEU A 213 -19.58 6.68 1.67
CA LEU A 213 -18.63 5.99 0.79
C LEU A 213 -18.77 4.47 0.84
N ARG A 214 -18.95 3.90 2.02
CA ARG A 214 -19.12 2.45 2.19
C ARG A 214 -20.45 1.92 1.69
N ASP A 215 -21.44 2.79 1.48
CA ASP A 215 -22.72 2.42 0.84
C ASP A 215 -22.52 1.99 -0.61
N LEU A 216 -21.42 2.43 -1.26
CA LEU A 216 -21.02 1.96 -2.58
C LEU A 216 -20.65 0.47 -2.61
N GLN A 217 -20.43 -0.17 -1.46
CA GLN A 217 -20.18 -1.61 -1.36
C GLN A 217 -21.48 -2.44 -1.31
N ARG A 218 -22.66 -1.78 -1.21
CA ARG A 218 -23.95 -2.49 -1.24
C ARG A 218 -24.19 -3.16 -2.59
N ARG A 219 -24.92 -4.27 -2.57
CA ARG A 219 -25.13 -5.20 -3.69
C ARG A 219 -25.41 -4.52 -5.03
N ASP A 220 -26.48 -3.74 -5.11
CA ASP A 220 -26.94 -3.16 -6.37
C ASP A 220 -26.13 -1.93 -6.79
N VAL A 221 -25.44 -1.31 -5.84
CA VAL A 221 -24.66 -0.11 -6.06
C VAL A 221 -23.28 -0.45 -6.60
N VAL A 222 -22.59 -1.43 -5.98
CA VAL A 222 -21.24 -1.82 -6.36
C VAL A 222 -21.18 -2.29 -7.81
N LYS A 223 -22.13 -3.13 -8.23
CA LYS A 223 -22.17 -3.64 -9.61
C LYS A 223 -22.34 -2.51 -10.62
N LYS A 224 -23.29 -1.59 -10.42
CA LYS A 224 -23.51 -0.44 -11.31
C LYS A 224 -22.26 0.45 -11.41
N LEU A 225 -21.60 0.71 -10.28
CA LEU A 225 -20.37 1.47 -10.24
C LEU A 225 -19.28 0.78 -11.08
N LEU A 226 -19.04 -0.51 -10.84
CA LEU A 226 -18.02 -1.28 -11.54
C LEU A 226 -18.29 -1.38 -13.05
N ASP A 227 -19.53 -1.63 -13.46
CA ASP A 227 -19.92 -1.67 -14.87
C ASP A 227 -19.55 -0.33 -15.58
N ARG A 228 -19.88 0.81 -14.99
CA ARG A 228 -19.55 2.12 -15.56
C ARG A 228 -18.04 2.42 -15.58
N ILE A 229 -17.33 2.05 -14.53
CA ILE A 229 -15.88 2.21 -14.47
C ILE A 229 -15.20 1.36 -15.53
N MET A 230 -15.57 0.09 -15.66
CA MET A 230 -14.97 -0.83 -16.63
C MET A 230 -15.31 -0.45 -18.08
N GLN A 231 -16.52 0.03 -18.35
CA GLN A 231 -16.88 0.60 -19.66
C GLN A 231 -16.01 1.81 -20.01
N THR A 232 -15.75 2.68 -19.03
CA THR A 232 -14.88 3.84 -19.22
C THR A 232 -13.43 3.44 -19.44
N GLN A 233 -12.92 2.50 -18.61
CA GLN A 233 -11.56 1.95 -18.74
C GLN A 233 -11.35 1.34 -20.14
N THR A 234 -12.29 0.51 -20.62
CA THR A 234 -12.21 -0.13 -21.95
C THR A 234 -12.12 0.90 -23.08
N LYS A 235 -12.81 2.04 -22.94
CA LYS A 235 -12.81 3.10 -23.96
C LYS A 235 -11.54 3.95 -23.92
N LEU A 236 -11.07 4.31 -22.73
CA LEU A 236 -9.97 5.28 -22.55
C LEU A 236 -8.59 4.61 -22.46
N ALA A 237 -8.48 3.51 -21.76
CA ALA A 237 -7.22 2.88 -21.44
C ALA A 237 -7.39 1.35 -21.26
N PRO A 238 -7.66 0.58 -22.34
CA PRO A 238 -8.07 -0.82 -22.26
C PRO A 238 -7.03 -1.75 -21.64
N LYS A 239 -5.78 -1.32 -21.56
CA LYS A 239 -4.68 -2.10 -20.95
C LYS A 239 -4.40 -1.71 -19.50
N LEU A 240 -5.02 -0.66 -18.98
CA LEU A 240 -4.79 -0.17 -17.62
C LEU A 240 -5.56 -1.04 -16.60
N PRO A 241 -4.88 -1.73 -15.69
CA PRO A 241 -5.56 -2.50 -14.66
C PRO A 241 -6.37 -1.59 -13.71
N VAL A 242 -7.59 -1.99 -13.41
CA VAL A 242 -8.45 -1.37 -12.41
C VAL A 242 -8.63 -2.35 -11.25
N VAL A 243 -8.32 -1.88 -10.04
CA VAL A 243 -8.34 -2.63 -8.80
C VAL A 243 -9.37 -2.03 -7.85
N LEU A 244 -10.24 -2.86 -7.28
CA LEU A 244 -11.25 -2.42 -6.32
C LEU A 244 -10.73 -2.57 -4.89
N LYS A 245 -10.77 -1.49 -4.08
CA LYS A 245 -10.38 -1.53 -2.66
C LYS A 245 -11.60 -1.57 -1.75
N ILE A 246 -11.72 -2.66 -0.98
CA ILE A 246 -12.86 -2.96 -0.11
C ILE A 246 -12.52 -2.87 1.38
N ALA A 247 -13.55 -2.68 2.21
CA ALA A 247 -13.41 -2.60 3.66
C ALA A 247 -13.16 -3.98 4.30
N PRO A 248 -12.51 -4.03 5.48
CA PRO A 248 -12.34 -5.28 6.22
C PRO A 248 -13.57 -5.63 7.08
N ASP A 249 -14.52 -4.72 7.23
CA ASP A 249 -15.70 -4.88 8.13
C ASP A 249 -16.92 -5.46 7.41
N LEU A 250 -16.75 -6.01 6.21
CA LEU A 250 -17.83 -6.60 5.41
C LEU A 250 -18.28 -7.95 6.00
N GLU A 251 -19.58 -8.14 6.09
CA GLU A 251 -20.17 -9.44 6.40
C GLU A 251 -19.98 -10.44 5.24
N GLU A 252 -20.08 -11.72 5.54
CA GLU A 252 -19.77 -12.77 4.56
C GLU A 252 -20.63 -12.69 3.29
N GLU A 253 -21.92 -12.36 3.44
CA GLU A 253 -22.82 -12.19 2.28
C GLU A 253 -22.43 -10.98 1.41
N GLU A 254 -21.96 -9.88 2.04
CA GLU A 254 -21.44 -8.73 1.31
C GLU A 254 -20.16 -9.08 0.54
N GLN A 255 -19.27 -9.87 1.16
CA GLN A 255 -18.06 -10.37 0.52
C GLN A 255 -18.39 -11.23 -0.71
N LYS A 256 -19.37 -12.15 -0.61
CA LYS A 256 -19.81 -13.02 -1.72
C LYS A 256 -20.27 -12.22 -2.91
N TYR A 257 -21.13 -11.20 -2.68
CA TYR A 257 -21.60 -10.47 -3.82
C TYR A 257 -20.63 -9.42 -4.40
N ILE A 258 -19.69 -8.89 -3.60
CA ILE A 258 -18.61 -8.07 -4.12
C ILE A 258 -17.69 -8.94 -5.00
N ALA A 259 -17.38 -10.17 -4.57
CA ALA A 259 -16.62 -11.13 -5.38
C ALA A 259 -17.32 -11.45 -6.72
N ALA A 260 -18.63 -11.74 -6.67
CA ALA A 260 -19.42 -12.01 -7.86
C ALA A 260 -19.49 -10.79 -8.80
N ALA A 261 -19.69 -9.59 -8.26
CA ALA A 261 -19.68 -8.36 -9.04
C ALA A 261 -18.31 -8.10 -9.68
N ALA A 262 -17.22 -8.27 -8.92
CA ALA A 262 -15.86 -8.09 -9.41
C ALA A 262 -15.54 -9.05 -10.57
N LEU A 263 -15.93 -10.34 -10.45
CA LEU A 263 -15.78 -11.34 -11.50
C LEU A 263 -16.61 -10.97 -12.74
N SER A 264 -17.90 -10.64 -12.56
CA SER A 264 -18.83 -10.38 -13.67
C SER A 264 -18.50 -9.10 -14.44
N CYS A 265 -17.96 -8.07 -13.76
CA CYS A 265 -17.57 -6.82 -14.39
C CYS A 265 -16.14 -6.84 -14.96
N GLY A 266 -15.37 -7.91 -14.73
CA GLY A 266 -14.02 -8.05 -15.25
C GLY A 266 -12.99 -7.16 -14.54
N ILE A 267 -13.16 -6.90 -13.22
CA ILE A 267 -12.18 -6.19 -12.42
C ILE A 267 -10.85 -6.97 -12.40
N HIS A 268 -9.75 -6.25 -12.58
CA HIS A 268 -8.42 -6.86 -12.71
C HIS A 268 -7.80 -7.30 -11.38
N GLY A 269 -8.27 -6.74 -10.25
CA GLY A 269 -7.76 -7.08 -8.93
C GLY A 269 -8.60 -6.54 -7.78
N LEU A 270 -8.33 -7.04 -6.58
CA LEU A 270 -8.92 -6.56 -5.34
C LEU A 270 -7.84 -6.12 -4.35
N ILE A 271 -8.08 -5.06 -3.60
CA ILE A 271 -7.33 -4.75 -2.37
C ILE A 271 -8.22 -5.05 -1.19
N VAL A 272 -7.81 -6.04 -0.38
CA VAL A 272 -8.49 -6.46 0.83
C VAL A 272 -7.56 -6.18 2.01
N GLY A 273 -7.74 -5.18 2.78
CA GLY A 273 -8.79 -4.28 3.14
C GLY A 273 -8.34 -2.81 3.23
N ASN A 274 -9.00 -2.09 4.12
CA ASN A 274 -8.71 -0.72 4.56
C ASN A 274 -8.64 -0.70 6.09
N THR A 275 -8.78 0.46 6.73
CA THR A 275 -8.95 0.59 8.18
C THR A 275 -10.30 0.06 8.65
N THR A 276 -10.38 -0.41 9.91
CA THR A 276 -11.61 -0.97 10.50
C THR A 276 -12.28 -0.01 11.48
N LEU A 277 -13.58 -0.09 11.59
CA LEU A 277 -14.35 0.55 12.68
C LEU A 277 -14.36 -0.28 13.97
N SER A 278 -13.95 -1.54 13.91
CA SER A 278 -13.82 -2.41 15.08
C SER A 278 -12.79 -1.86 16.08
N ARG A 279 -13.05 -2.06 17.36
CA ARG A 279 -12.19 -1.65 18.48
C ARG A 279 -11.87 -2.87 19.35
N PRO A 280 -10.86 -3.68 18.99
CA PRO A 280 -10.43 -4.82 19.81
C PRO A 280 -10.01 -4.37 21.22
N SER A 281 -10.15 -5.27 22.20
CA SER A 281 -9.86 -4.98 23.62
C SER A 281 -8.42 -4.56 23.93
N VAL A 282 -7.48 -4.80 23.01
CA VAL A 282 -6.10 -4.31 23.12
C VAL A 282 -5.99 -2.78 22.96
N ILE A 283 -7.03 -2.12 22.46
CA ILE A 283 -7.07 -0.66 22.33
C ILE A 283 -7.52 -0.06 23.67
N PRO A 284 -6.73 0.85 24.29
CA PRO A 284 -7.10 1.54 25.52
C PRO A 284 -8.47 2.22 25.40
N ARG A 285 -9.30 2.13 26.47
CA ARG A 285 -10.71 2.60 26.47
C ARG A 285 -10.85 4.07 26.13
N GLU A 286 -9.91 4.91 26.56
CA GLU A 286 -9.94 6.35 26.33
C GLU A 286 -9.86 6.66 24.84
N ILE A 287 -8.92 6.04 24.14
CA ILE A 287 -8.68 6.27 22.71
C ILE A 287 -9.62 5.42 21.82
N ALA A 288 -10.21 4.34 22.34
CA ALA A 288 -11.18 3.52 21.62
C ALA A 288 -12.46 4.30 21.28
N ARG A 289 -12.74 5.40 22.00
CA ARG A 289 -13.87 6.30 21.74
C ARG A 289 -13.65 7.24 20.56
N GLU A 290 -12.39 7.38 20.10
CA GLU A 290 -12.09 8.21 18.93
C GLU A 290 -12.73 7.65 17.67
N GLU A 291 -13.44 8.50 16.95
CA GLU A 291 -13.98 8.17 15.63
C GLU A 291 -12.86 8.00 14.62
N GLY A 292 -13.13 7.20 13.58
CA GLY A 292 -12.20 6.97 12.47
C GLY A 292 -11.82 5.51 12.32
N GLY A 293 -10.99 5.24 11.30
CA GLY A 293 -10.53 3.90 10.99
C GLY A 293 -9.27 3.51 11.77
N LEU A 294 -9.31 2.33 12.41
CA LEU A 294 -8.18 1.71 13.09
C LEU A 294 -7.32 0.93 12.10
N SER A 295 -6.00 1.09 12.19
CA SER A 295 -4.99 0.37 11.42
C SER A 295 -3.84 -0.13 12.31
N GLY A 296 -2.98 -0.99 11.79
CA GLY A 296 -1.86 -1.59 12.53
C GLY A 296 -2.14 -3.02 12.99
N GLY A 297 -1.32 -3.54 13.90
CA GLY A 297 -1.35 -4.93 14.34
C GLY A 297 -2.72 -5.51 14.66
N PRO A 298 -3.59 -4.81 15.40
CA PRO A 298 -4.93 -5.31 15.75
C PRO A 298 -5.86 -5.63 14.58
N LEU A 299 -5.56 -5.09 13.38
CA LEU A 299 -6.34 -5.34 12.17
C LEU A 299 -5.94 -6.66 11.46
N PHE A 300 -4.79 -7.25 11.78
CA PHE A 300 -4.20 -8.34 11.01
C PHE A 300 -5.14 -9.55 10.83
N SER A 301 -5.66 -10.08 11.92
CA SER A 301 -6.52 -11.28 11.89
C SER A 301 -7.82 -11.06 11.12
N LEU A 302 -8.47 -9.90 11.33
CA LEU A 302 -9.70 -9.55 10.61
C LEU A 302 -9.44 -9.44 9.10
N SER A 303 -8.44 -8.66 8.70
CA SER A 303 -8.12 -8.43 7.29
C SER A 303 -7.64 -9.70 6.57
N THR A 304 -6.94 -10.60 7.27
CA THR A 304 -6.47 -11.86 6.70
C THR A 304 -7.62 -12.85 6.51
N ARG A 305 -8.57 -12.91 7.45
CA ARG A 305 -9.80 -13.71 7.30
C ARG A 305 -10.64 -13.25 6.11
N VAL A 306 -10.89 -11.95 5.96
CA VAL A 306 -11.63 -11.41 4.81
C VAL A 306 -10.90 -11.67 3.49
N LEU A 307 -9.57 -11.55 3.48
CA LEU A 307 -8.75 -11.89 2.31
C LEU A 307 -8.92 -13.35 1.92
N SER A 308 -8.81 -14.27 2.87
CA SER A 308 -9.00 -15.71 2.67
C SER A 308 -10.39 -16.04 2.09
N ASN A 309 -11.44 -15.40 2.62
CA ASN A 309 -12.79 -15.53 2.10
C ASN A 309 -12.90 -15.01 0.66
N MET A 310 -12.36 -13.81 0.39
CA MET A 310 -12.40 -13.23 -0.97
C MET A 310 -11.65 -14.11 -1.97
N TYR A 311 -10.53 -14.71 -1.58
CA TYR A 311 -9.81 -15.67 -2.42
C TYR A 311 -10.67 -16.88 -2.77
N ARG A 312 -11.38 -17.48 -1.79
CA ARG A 312 -12.34 -18.57 -2.02
C ARG A 312 -13.49 -18.13 -2.92
N PHE A 313 -14.11 -16.98 -2.64
CA PHE A 313 -15.29 -16.52 -3.40
C PHE A 313 -14.96 -16.10 -4.83
N THR A 314 -13.73 -15.70 -5.10
CA THR A 314 -13.23 -15.45 -6.45
C THR A 314 -12.61 -16.69 -7.09
N GLU A 315 -12.55 -17.82 -6.37
CA GLU A 315 -11.90 -19.06 -6.83
C GLU A 315 -10.44 -18.83 -7.27
N GLY A 316 -9.76 -17.86 -6.64
CA GLY A 316 -8.40 -17.44 -7.03
C GLY A 316 -8.29 -16.83 -8.44
N LYS A 317 -9.41 -16.54 -9.12
CA LYS A 317 -9.42 -16.00 -10.50
C LYS A 317 -9.03 -14.54 -10.58
N ILE A 318 -9.19 -13.77 -9.50
CA ILE A 318 -8.82 -12.35 -9.41
C ILE A 318 -7.63 -12.22 -8.46
N PRO A 319 -6.50 -11.64 -8.88
CA PRO A 319 -5.38 -11.34 -7.99
C PRO A 319 -5.80 -10.43 -6.83
N ILE A 320 -5.32 -10.74 -5.63
CA ILE A 320 -5.64 -9.99 -4.42
C ILE A 320 -4.38 -9.32 -3.86
N ILE A 321 -4.48 -8.04 -3.52
CA ILE A 321 -3.51 -7.33 -2.71
C ILE A 321 -3.97 -7.36 -1.26
N GLY A 322 -3.22 -8.03 -0.39
CA GLY A 322 -3.54 -8.12 1.03
C GLY A 322 -3.08 -6.88 1.80
N SER A 323 -4.00 -6.18 2.46
CA SER A 323 -3.70 -4.98 3.25
C SER A 323 -4.20 -5.13 4.69
N GLY A 324 -3.52 -4.47 5.64
CA GLY A 324 -3.93 -4.40 7.05
C GLY A 324 -3.13 -5.30 7.98
N GLY A 325 -2.47 -4.67 8.96
CA GLY A 325 -1.78 -5.29 10.09
C GLY A 325 -0.42 -5.91 9.81
N VAL A 326 0.11 -5.82 8.60
CA VAL A 326 1.40 -6.42 8.23
C VAL A 326 2.55 -5.64 8.85
N SER A 327 3.39 -6.33 9.62
CA SER A 327 4.55 -5.78 10.34
C SER A 327 5.80 -6.66 10.30
N SER A 328 5.70 -7.86 9.72
CA SER A 328 6.79 -8.84 9.62
C SER A 328 6.73 -9.63 8.32
N GLY A 329 7.79 -10.36 8.00
CA GLY A 329 7.78 -11.32 6.90
C GLY A 329 6.81 -12.47 7.15
N GLY A 330 6.64 -12.88 8.41
CA GLY A 330 5.64 -13.85 8.80
C GLY A 330 4.22 -13.41 8.49
N ASP A 331 3.87 -12.13 8.79
CA ASP A 331 2.56 -11.56 8.45
C ASP A 331 2.34 -11.52 6.94
N ALA A 332 3.36 -11.07 6.19
CA ALA A 332 3.31 -11.03 4.73
C ALA A 332 3.11 -12.44 4.16
N TYR A 333 3.84 -13.42 4.66
CA TYR A 333 3.74 -14.81 4.25
C TYR A 333 2.37 -15.41 4.53
N ALA A 334 1.80 -15.16 5.73
CA ALA A 334 0.46 -15.61 6.06
C ALA A 334 -0.61 -15.03 5.12
N LYS A 335 -0.49 -13.75 4.73
CA LYS A 335 -1.39 -13.17 3.72
C LYS A 335 -1.22 -13.79 2.34
N ILE A 336 0.01 -14.10 1.93
CA ILE A 336 0.28 -14.76 0.65
C ILE A 336 -0.34 -16.16 0.65
N ARG A 337 -0.11 -16.96 1.69
CA ARG A 337 -0.71 -18.29 1.82
C ARG A 337 -2.24 -18.24 1.86
N ALA A 338 -2.82 -17.21 2.45
CA ALA A 338 -4.26 -16.97 2.45
C ALA A 338 -4.83 -16.47 1.10
N GLY A 339 -3.98 -16.22 0.09
CA GLY A 339 -4.41 -15.87 -1.28
C GLY A 339 -3.94 -14.52 -1.80
N ALA A 340 -3.10 -13.76 -1.08
CA ALA A 340 -2.57 -12.50 -1.58
C ALA A 340 -1.46 -12.72 -2.62
N SER A 341 -1.59 -12.07 -3.77
CA SER A 341 -0.51 -11.98 -4.78
C SER A 341 0.49 -10.88 -4.46
N LEU A 342 0.05 -9.81 -3.79
CA LEU A 342 0.84 -8.68 -3.32
C LEU A 342 0.40 -8.32 -1.90
N VAL A 343 1.25 -7.63 -1.13
CA VAL A 343 0.97 -7.28 0.26
C VAL A 343 1.28 -5.81 0.51
N GLN A 344 0.33 -5.06 1.04
CA GLN A 344 0.50 -3.66 1.38
C GLN A 344 0.89 -3.45 2.84
N VAL A 345 1.87 -2.57 3.05
CA VAL A 345 2.35 -2.11 4.36
C VAL A 345 2.11 -0.61 4.49
N TYR A 346 1.74 -0.14 5.68
CA TYR A 346 1.63 1.29 5.99
C TYR A 346 1.97 1.57 7.46
N THR A 347 1.06 1.28 8.41
CA THR A 347 1.17 1.66 9.83
C THR A 347 2.46 1.15 10.48
N ALA A 348 2.92 -0.04 10.10
CA ALA A 348 4.15 -0.61 10.64
C ALA A 348 5.39 0.26 10.34
N LEU A 349 5.42 1.01 9.22
CA LEU A 349 6.51 1.96 8.92
C LEU A 349 6.63 3.07 9.96
N VAL A 350 5.50 3.49 10.57
CA VAL A 350 5.49 4.52 11.62
C VAL A 350 6.20 4.04 12.89
N TYR A 351 6.20 2.73 13.14
CA TYR A 351 6.78 2.14 14.34
C TYR A 351 8.17 1.54 14.11
N GLU A 352 8.40 0.94 12.95
CA GLU A 352 9.59 0.16 12.63
C GLU A 352 10.56 0.88 11.67
N GLY A 353 10.09 1.96 11.02
CA GLY A 353 10.89 2.74 10.07
C GLY A 353 11.09 2.08 8.70
N PRO A 354 11.86 2.73 7.83
CA PRO A 354 12.00 2.33 6.42
C PRO A 354 12.73 0.99 6.21
N LEU A 355 13.59 0.57 7.15
CA LEU A 355 14.27 -0.75 7.09
C LEU A 355 13.29 -1.93 7.19
N LEU A 356 12.05 -1.69 7.61
CA LEU A 356 11.02 -2.71 7.72
C LEU A 356 10.83 -3.49 6.41
N VAL A 357 10.81 -2.80 5.27
CA VAL A 357 10.61 -3.45 3.95
C VAL A 357 11.68 -4.49 3.69
N ARG A 358 12.93 -4.14 3.94
CA ARG A 358 14.08 -5.06 3.80
C ARG A 358 13.98 -6.25 4.74
N LYS A 359 13.60 -6.01 6.02
CA LYS A 359 13.39 -7.07 7.02
C LYS A 359 12.30 -8.04 6.56
N ILE A 360 11.16 -7.53 6.10
CA ILE A 360 10.04 -8.33 5.58
C ILE A 360 10.49 -9.20 4.40
N LYS A 361 11.15 -8.64 3.41
CA LYS A 361 11.62 -9.37 2.22
C LYS A 361 12.57 -10.52 2.58
N ARG A 362 13.55 -10.27 3.44
CA ARG A 362 14.51 -11.30 3.89
C ARG A 362 13.83 -12.45 4.65
N GLU A 363 12.94 -12.11 5.55
CA GLU A 363 12.19 -13.11 6.31
C GLU A 363 11.25 -13.91 5.41
N LEU A 364 10.55 -13.26 4.47
CA LEU A 364 9.67 -13.90 3.51
C LEU A 364 10.43 -14.93 2.65
N VAL A 365 11.59 -14.57 2.11
CA VAL A 365 12.46 -15.52 1.37
C VAL A 365 12.84 -16.72 2.23
N ARG A 366 13.22 -16.50 3.49
CA ARG A 366 13.59 -17.57 4.41
C ARG A 366 12.41 -18.54 4.65
N LEU A 367 11.20 -18.01 4.87
CA LEU A 367 10.00 -18.81 5.11
C LEU A 367 9.60 -19.61 3.86
N MET A 368 9.60 -18.97 2.69
CA MET A 368 9.28 -19.64 1.43
C MET A 368 10.26 -20.79 1.11
N ARG A 369 11.56 -20.58 1.36
CA ARG A 369 12.57 -21.64 1.19
C ARG A 369 12.40 -22.79 2.19
N ALA A 370 12.06 -22.47 3.44
CA ALA A 370 11.82 -23.49 4.46
C ALA A 370 10.64 -24.40 4.11
N ASP A 371 9.58 -23.82 3.50
CA ASP A 371 8.40 -24.58 3.05
C ASP A 371 8.57 -25.16 1.62
N GLY A 372 9.72 -24.98 0.97
CA GLY A 372 10.04 -25.56 -0.33
C GLY A 372 9.31 -24.94 -1.52
N PHE A 373 8.79 -23.69 -1.41
CA PHE A 373 8.15 -23.03 -2.53
C PHE A 373 9.17 -22.53 -3.57
N PRO A 374 9.05 -22.92 -4.85
CA PRO A 374 10.00 -22.54 -5.91
C PRO A 374 9.78 -21.11 -6.44
N SER A 375 8.65 -20.48 -6.13
CA SER A 375 8.29 -19.14 -6.56
C SER A 375 7.20 -18.54 -5.67
N LEU A 376 7.06 -17.22 -5.69
CA LEU A 376 6.00 -16.53 -4.95
C LEU A 376 4.61 -17.03 -5.35
N ILE A 377 4.36 -17.18 -6.66
CA ILE A 377 3.06 -17.61 -7.18
C ILE A 377 2.67 -19.00 -6.68
N SER A 378 3.64 -19.88 -6.42
CA SER A 378 3.38 -21.21 -5.87
C SER A 378 2.95 -21.19 -4.40
N ALA A 379 3.26 -20.11 -3.67
CA ALA A 379 2.84 -19.93 -2.28
C ALA A 379 1.45 -19.24 -2.17
N VAL A 380 1.00 -18.55 -3.23
CA VAL A 380 -0.32 -17.86 -3.22
C VAL A 380 -1.44 -18.86 -3.03
N GLY A 381 -2.27 -18.67 -2.00
CA GLY A 381 -3.43 -19.51 -1.70
C GLY A 381 -3.06 -20.93 -1.22
N ALA A 382 -1.84 -21.15 -0.74
CA ALA A 382 -1.40 -22.48 -0.27
C ALA A 382 -2.26 -23.04 0.87
N ASP A 383 -2.88 -22.20 1.69
CA ASP A 383 -3.77 -22.63 2.78
C ASP A 383 -5.15 -23.09 2.29
N HIS A 384 -5.43 -23.02 0.98
CA HIS A 384 -6.68 -23.47 0.35
C HIS A 384 -6.53 -24.75 -0.49
N ARG A 385 -5.36 -25.36 -0.49
CA ARG A 385 -5.05 -26.59 -1.24
C ARG A 385 -5.09 -27.82 -0.36
#